data_7c95c86e1581b7246b0c4add8984e99e
#
_entry.id   7c95c86e1581b7246b0c4add8984e99e
#
_cell.length_a   1.000
_cell.length_b   1.000
_cell.length_c   1.000
_cell.angle_alpha   90.00
_cell.angle_beta   90.00
_cell.angle_gamma   90.00
#
_symmetry.space_group_name_H-M   'P 1'
#
loop_
_entity.id
_entity.type
_entity.pdbx_description
1 polymer ?
#
loop_
_entity_poly.entity_id
_entity_poly.type
_entity_poly.pdbx_seq_one_letter_code
_entity_poly.pdbx_strand_id
1 'polypeptide(L)'
;MASPVMTYGIPGALKSFIDRCQPFYMAKYYRQQPLIKPDHAKIRRMLFICIGGMDKDDIFTGPVLTAKAFSDIIDAKYADELLQNDMDRIGNIEKKPEVLAAAYEKGFALGKRIVDEREK
;
A
#
# COMPACT_ATOMS: atom_id res chain seq x y z
N MET A 1 -3.61 -1.18 1.64
CA MET A 1 -3.03 -2.40 1.02
C MET A 1 -2.14 -3.09 2.03
N ALA A 2 -2.26 -4.39 2.18
CA ALA A 2 -1.42 -5.19 3.07
C ALA A 2 -0.88 -6.40 2.32
N SER A 3 0.39 -6.74 2.55
CA SER A 3 1.06 -7.83 1.84
C SER A 3 2.24 -8.38 2.65
N PRO A 4 2.50 -9.70 2.60
CA PRO A 4 3.79 -10.23 2.98
C PRO A 4 4.83 -9.95 1.89
N VAL A 5 6.11 -10.09 2.25
CA VAL A 5 7.21 -10.17 1.28
C VAL A 5 7.33 -11.62 0.80
N MET A 6 7.34 -11.80 -0.50
CA MET A 6 7.59 -13.09 -1.16
C MET A 6 8.75 -12.90 -2.15
N THR A 7 9.90 -13.49 -1.85
CA THR A 7 11.10 -13.42 -2.71
C THR A 7 11.43 -11.99 -3.17
N TYR A 8 11.60 -11.07 -2.23
CA TYR A 8 11.84 -9.63 -2.46
C TYR A 8 10.73 -8.88 -3.22
N GLY A 9 9.55 -9.48 -3.36
CA GLY A 9 8.40 -8.89 -4.05
C GLY A 9 7.11 -9.09 -3.27
N ILE A 10 5.99 -8.90 -3.93
CA ILE A 10 4.65 -9.21 -3.43
C ILE A 10 4.20 -10.59 -3.92
N PRO A 11 3.21 -11.24 -3.28
CA PRO A 11 2.66 -12.50 -3.76
C PRO A 11 2.16 -12.41 -5.20
N GLY A 12 2.35 -13.50 -5.96
CA GLY A 12 1.96 -13.57 -7.37
C GLY A 12 0.47 -13.27 -7.61
N ALA A 13 -0.40 -13.75 -6.73
CA ALA A 13 -1.84 -13.46 -6.82
C ALA A 13 -2.15 -11.96 -6.71
N LEU A 14 -1.50 -11.25 -5.79
CA LEU A 14 -1.65 -9.81 -5.63
C LEU A 14 -1.05 -9.07 -6.84
N LYS A 15 0.12 -9.49 -7.32
CA LYS A 15 0.73 -8.91 -8.52
C LYS A 15 -0.15 -9.09 -9.76
N SER A 16 -0.77 -10.26 -9.92
CA SER A 16 -1.72 -10.52 -11.01
C SER A 16 -2.94 -9.61 -10.93
N PHE A 17 -3.46 -9.36 -9.73
CA PHE A 17 -4.55 -8.39 -9.53
C PHE A 17 -4.13 -6.98 -9.97
N ILE A 18 -2.95 -6.53 -9.54
CA ILE A 18 -2.40 -5.22 -9.90
C ILE A 18 -2.19 -5.12 -11.42
N ASP A 19 -1.66 -6.15 -12.03
CA ASP A 19 -1.42 -6.19 -13.49
C ASP A 19 -2.72 -6.11 -14.29
N ARG A 20 -3.83 -6.62 -13.75
CA ARG A 20 -5.17 -6.47 -14.34
C ARG A 20 -5.73 -5.06 -14.24
N CYS A 21 -5.14 -4.21 -13.42
CA CYS A 21 -5.49 -2.79 -13.36
C CYS A 21 -4.81 -1.95 -14.46
N GLN A 22 -4.08 -2.56 -15.38
CA GLN A 22 -3.42 -1.90 -16.51
C GLN A 22 -4.37 -1.03 -17.35
N PRO A 23 -5.67 -1.36 -17.56
CA PRO A 23 -6.61 -0.48 -18.24
C PRO A 23 -6.73 0.92 -17.62
N PHE A 24 -6.61 1.05 -16.30
CA PHE A 24 -6.61 2.36 -15.62
C PHE A 24 -5.38 3.18 -15.99
N TYR A 25 -4.21 2.55 -16.02
CA TYR A 25 -2.96 3.16 -16.48
C TYR A 25 -3.05 3.64 -17.92
N MET A 26 -3.53 2.77 -18.81
CA MET A 26 -3.69 3.07 -20.24
C MET A 26 -4.68 4.21 -20.47
N ALA A 27 -5.79 4.24 -19.75
CA ALA A 27 -6.78 5.31 -19.83
C ALA A 27 -6.19 6.64 -19.37
N LYS A 28 -5.42 6.63 -18.28
CA LYS A 28 -4.83 7.83 -17.68
C LYS A 28 -3.72 8.43 -18.54
N TYR A 29 -2.75 7.63 -18.96
CA TYR A 29 -1.51 8.09 -19.58
C TYR A 29 -1.51 8.09 -21.12
N TYR A 30 -2.17 7.13 -21.73
CA TYR A 30 -2.18 6.99 -23.19
C TYR A 30 -3.43 7.59 -23.85
N ARG A 31 -4.60 7.35 -23.26
CA ARG A 31 -5.87 7.88 -23.79
C ARG A 31 -6.21 9.28 -23.26
N GLN A 32 -5.54 9.70 -22.19
CA GLN A 32 -5.83 10.97 -21.48
C GLN A 32 -7.31 11.11 -21.05
N GLN A 33 -7.94 9.96 -20.76
CA GLN A 33 -9.31 9.83 -20.31
C GLN A 33 -9.36 8.97 -19.05
N PRO A 34 -9.02 9.55 -17.87
CA PRO A 34 -8.99 8.79 -16.62
C PRO A 34 -10.34 8.13 -16.34
N LEU A 35 -10.32 6.85 -15.94
CA LEU A 35 -11.52 6.12 -15.52
C LEU A 35 -12.00 6.53 -14.13
N ILE A 36 -11.15 7.19 -13.37
CA ILE A 36 -11.43 7.68 -12.03
C ILE A 36 -11.75 9.17 -12.09
N LYS A 37 -12.88 9.56 -11.53
CA LYS A 37 -13.29 10.96 -11.49
C LYS A 37 -12.28 11.78 -10.67
N PRO A 38 -11.86 12.97 -11.14
CA PRO A 38 -10.87 13.81 -10.46
C PRO A 38 -11.21 14.12 -8.99
N ASP A 39 -12.48 14.35 -8.70
CA ASP A 39 -12.93 14.64 -7.33
C ASP A 39 -12.74 13.46 -6.39
N HIS A 40 -12.88 12.23 -6.89
CA HIS A 40 -12.59 11.03 -6.13
C HIS A 40 -11.08 10.82 -5.93
N ALA A 41 -10.27 11.16 -6.92
CA ALA A 41 -8.80 11.04 -6.84
C ALA A 41 -8.21 11.93 -5.73
N LYS A 42 -8.76 13.10 -5.51
CA LYS A 42 -8.31 14.05 -4.46
C LYS A 42 -8.36 13.48 -3.05
N ILE A 43 -9.33 12.61 -2.77
CA ILE A 43 -9.55 12.03 -1.43
C ILE A 43 -8.99 10.63 -1.26
N ARG A 44 -8.49 10.00 -2.33
CA ARG A 44 -7.94 8.65 -2.26
C ARG A 44 -6.57 8.64 -1.61
N ARG A 45 -6.41 7.76 -0.63
CA ARG A 45 -5.16 7.58 0.10
C ARG A 45 -4.85 6.09 0.23
N MET A 46 -3.57 5.74 0.18
CA MET A 46 -3.09 4.39 0.43
C MET A 46 -2.19 4.37 1.67
N LEU A 47 -2.50 3.47 2.58
CA LEU A 47 -1.59 2.98 3.61
C LEU A 47 -1.09 1.61 3.15
N PHE A 48 0.22 1.43 3.08
CA PHE A 48 0.83 0.15 2.74
C PHE A 48 1.42 -0.51 3.98
N ILE A 49 0.95 -1.71 4.31
CA ILE A 49 1.47 -2.54 5.39
C ILE A 49 2.15 -3.75 4.78
N CYS A 50 3.43 -3.96 5.10
CA CYS A 50 4.20 -5.07 4.56
C CYS A 50 5.01 -5.76 5.65
N ILE A 51 4.94 -7.08 5.67
CA ILE A 51 5.61 -7.93 6.65
C ILE A 51 6.57 -8.86 5.92
N GLY A 52 7.81 -8.93 6.40
CA GLY A 52 8.85 -9.80 5.85
C GLY A 52 9.49 -10.70 6.88
N GLY A 53 9.91 -11.89 6.46
CA GLY A 53 10.53 -12.89 7.34
C GLY A 53 11.97 -12.58 7.67
N MET A 54 12.77 -12.16 6.70
CA MET A 54 14.21 -11.94 6.86
C MET A 54 14.52 -10.68 7.67
N ASP A 55 15.62 -10.73 8.41
CA ASP A 55 16.18 -9.57 9.12
C ASP A 55 17.05 -8.72 8.17
N LYS A 56 16.38 -8.11 7.19
CA LYS A 56 16.98 -7.21 6.20
C LYS A 56 15.99 -6.10 5.86
N ASP A 57 16.51 -4.91 5.59
CA ASP A 57 15.67 -3.76 5.22
C ASP A 57 15.37 -3.70 3.71
N ASP A 58 16.27 -4.22 2.89
CA ASP A 58 16.16 -4.19 1.42
C ASP A 58 15.07 -5.11 0.85
N ILE A 59 14.50 -6.01 1.67
CA ILE A 59 13.40 -6.88 1.26
C ILE A 59 12.13 -6.13 0.89
N PHE A 60 11.99 -4.89 1.33
CA PHE A 60 10.82 -4.04 1.07
C PHE A 60 10.95 -3.19 -0.18
N THR A 61 12.11 -3.10 -0.80
CA THR A 61 12.34 -2.25 -1.98
C THR A 61 11.38 -2.58 -3.11
N GLY A 62 11.27 -3.84 -3.49
CA GLY A 62 10.35 -4.30 -4.54
C GLY A 62 8.88 -4.08 -4.18
N PRO A 63 8.41 -4.58 -3.02
CA PRO A 63 7.02 -4.36 -2.57
C PRO A 63 6.62 -2.89 -2.51
N VAL A 64 7.45 -2.01 -1.99
CA VAL A 64 7.16 -0.57 -1.89
C VAL A 64 7.06 0.07 -3.28
N LEU A 65 7.98 -0.23 -4.19
CA LEU A 65 7.91 0.26 -5.57
C LEU A 65 6.62 -0.18 -6.26
N THR A 66 6.23 -1.44 -6.09
CA THR A 66 4.98 -1.97 -6.65
C THR A 66 3.75 -1.29 -6.04
N ALA A 67 3.73 -1.09 -4.71
CA ALA A 67 2.63 -0.41 -4.03
C ALA A 67 2.50 1.05 -4.48
N LYS A 68 3.62 1.75 -4.65
CA LYS A 68 3.63 3.13 -5.18
C LYS A 68 3.13 3.20 -6.61
N ALA A 69 3.57 2.30 -7.47
CA ALA A 69 3.08 2.21 -8.85
C ALA A 69 1.58 1.90 -8.89
N PHE A 70 1.11 0.97 -8.07
CA PHE A 70 -0.31 0.65 -7.98
C PHE A 70 -1.13 1.84 -7.48
N SER A 71 -0.66 2.56 -6.47
CA SER A 71 -1.36 3.76 -5.99
C SER A 71 -1.51 4.81 -7.08
N ASP A 72 -0.49 5.01 -7.92
CA ASP A 72 -0.57 5.90 -9.08
C ASP A 72 -1.62 5.42 -10.09
N ILE A 73 -1.65 4.13 -10.42
CA ILE A 73 -2.61 3.54 -11.36
C ILE A 73 -4.06 3.79 -10.94
N ILE A 74 -4.37 3.70 -9.65
CA ILE A 74 -5.72 3.89 -9.11
C ILE A 74 -6.00 5.32 -8.62
N ASP A 75 -5.12 6.27 -8.94
CA ASP A 75 -5.21 7.66 -8.49
C ASP A 75 -5.36 7.81 -6.97
N ALA A 76 -4.59 7.02 -6.21
CA ALA A 76 -4.49 7.14 -4.77
C ALA A 76 -3.14 7.74 -4.39
N LYS A 77 -3.13 8.65 -3.43
CA LYS A 77 -1.88 9.15 -2.87
C LYS A 77 -1.28 8.09 -1.94
N TYR A 78 -0.03 7.70 -2.16
CA TYR A 78 0.72 6.88 -1.22
C TYR A 78 1.00 7.72 0.04
N ALA A 79 0.20 7.49 1.08
CA ALA A 79 0.14 8.40 2.22
C ALA A 79 1.05 8.00 3.37
N ASP A 80 1.19 6.71 3.62
CA ASP A 80 2.01 6.17 4.71
C ASP A 80 2.31 4.70 4.48
N GLU A 81 3.29 4.19 5.23
CA GLU A 81 3.68 2.79 5.20
C GLU A 81 4.04 2.26 6.58
N LEU A 82 3.86 0.97 6.78
CA LEU A 82 4.31 0.21 7.94
C LEU A 82 5.02 -1.04 7.44
N LEU A 83 6.33 -1.12 7.71
CA LEU A 83 7.19 -2.21 7.25
C LEU A 83 7.77 -2.93 8.47
N GLN A 84 7.57 -4.25 8.56
CA GLN A 84 8.11 -5.07 9.65
C GLN A 84 8.86 -6.26 9.09
N ASN A 85 10.17 -6.31 9.32
CA ASN A 85 11.02 -7.44 8.99
C ASN A 85 11.20 -8.41 10.15
N ASP A 86 12.11 -9.39 9.99
CA ASP A 86 12.55 -10.33 11.05
C ASP A 86 11.43 -11.19 11.62
N MET A 87 10.35 -11.39 10.88
CA MET A 87 9.21 -12.18 11.36
C MET A 87 9.50 -13.67 11.48
N ASP A 88 10.51 -14.20 10.76
CA ASP A 88 10.93 -15.59 10.89
C ASP A 88 11.49 -15.87 12.29
N ARG A 89 12.22 -14.92 12.87
CA ARG A 89 12.73 -15.01 14.24
C ARG A 89 11.65 -14.68 15.29
N ILE A 90 10.87 -13.64 15.05
CA ILE A 90 9.81 -13.16 15.97
C ILE A 90 8.69 -14.19 16.07
N GLY A 91 8.29 -14.79 14.98
CA GLY A 91 7.29 -15.87 14.87
C GLY A 91 5.84 -15.42 14.95
N ASN A 92 5.51 -14.44 15.77
CA ASN A 92 4.15 -13.91 15.93
C ASN A 92 4.18 -12.40 16.15
N ILE A 93 3.40 -11.65 15.37
CA ILE A 93 3.31 -10.19 15.46
C ILE A 93 2.77 -9.71 16.83
N GLU A 94 2.03 -10.54 17.54
CA GLU A 94 1.57 -10.21 18.91
C GLU A 94 2.71 -10.00 19.89
N LYS A 95 3.91 -10.52 19.59
CA LYS A 95 5.13 -10.25 20.34
C LYS A 95 5.72 -8.86 20.12
N LYS A 96 5.13 -8.11 19.18
CA LYS A 96 5.48 -6.73 18.82
C LYS A 96 4.27 -5.81 18.99
N PRO A 97 3.79 -5.60 20.23
CA PRO A 97 2.59 -4.77 20.47
C PRO A 97 2.76 -3.33 19.98
N GLU A 98 3.98 -2.82 19.92
CA GLU A 98 4.30 -1.49 19.37
C GLU A 98 4.00 -1.39 17.87
N VAL A 99 4.17 -2.49 17.12
CA VAL A 99 3.88 -2.55 15.69
C VAL A 99 2.37 -2.58 15.46
N LEU A 100 1.64 -3.34 16.27
CA LEU A 100 0.17 -3.37 16.23
C LEU A 100 -0.42 -1.99 16.59
N ALA A 101 0.12 -1.33 17.60
CA ALA A 101 -0.29 0.03 17.97
C ALA A 101 -0.01 1.02 16.83
N ALA A 102 1.16 0.94 16.19
CA ALA A 102 1.51 1.78 15.05
C ALA A 102 0.56 1.56 13.86
N ALA A 103 0.18 0.30 13.58
CA ALA A 103 -0.78 -0.02 12.53
C ALA A 103 -2.15 0.61 12.82
N TYR A 104 -2.62 0.51 14.06
CA TYR A 104 -3.87 1.14 14.49
C TYR A 104 -3.83 2.66 14.32
N GLU A 105 -2.79 3.31 14.82
CA GLU A 105 -2.63 4.78 14.75
C GLU A 105 -2.57 5.28 13.30
N LYS A 106 -1.82 4.61 12.44
CA LYS A 106 -1.72 4.96 11.02
C LYS A 106 -3.05 4.79 10.30
N GLY A 107 -3.77 3.72 10.58
CA GLY A 107 -5.11 3.49 10.03
C GLY A 107 -6.12 4.53 10.52
N PHE A 108 -6.12 4.84 11.80
CA PHE A 108 -6.98 5.87 12.38
C PHE A 108 -6.71 7.26 11.79
N ALA A 109 -5.43 7.65 11.72
CA ALA A 109 -5.02 8.93 11.13
C ALA A 109 -5.43 9.04 9.65
N LEU A 110 -5.29 7.95 8.89
CA LEU A 110 -5.72 7.90 7.50
C LEU A 110 -7.23 8.10 7.37
N GLY A 111 -8.00 7.39 8.17
CA GLY A 111 -9.47 7.50 8.18
C GLY A 111 -9.95 8.91 8.54
N LYS A 112 -9.38 9.48 9.60
CA LYS A 112 -9.69 10.85 10.04
C LYS A 112 -9.40 11.86 8.91
N ARG A 113 -8.24 11.77 8.29
CA ARG A 113 -7.84 12.66 7.20
C ARG A 113 -8.79 12.60 6.01
N ILE A 114 -9.25 11.39 5.65
CA ILE A 114 -10.21 11.22 4.55
C ILE A 114 -11.55 11.87 4.90
N VAL A 115 -12.02 11.73 6.13
CA VAL A 115 -13.26 12.37 6.58
C VAL A 115 -13.13 13.89 6.53
N ASP A 116 -12.05 14.45 7.10
CA ASP A 116 -11.81 15.89 7.14
C ASP A 116 -11.70 16.50 5.71
N GLU A 117 -11.11 15.77 4.77
CA GLU A 117 -10.98 16.20 3.37
C GLU A 117 -12.30 16.11 2.59
N ARG A 118 -13.22 15.24 3.00
CA ARG A 118 -14.58 15.14 2.40
C ARG A 118 -15.50 16.27 2.83
N GLU A 119 -15.33 16.79 4.02
CA GLU A 119 -16.16 17.84 4.59
C GLU A 119 -15.78 19.25 4.09
N LYS A 120 -14.67 19.36 3.37
CA LYS A 120 -14.20 20.59 2.71
C LYS A 120 -14.73 20.71 1.28
#